data_f4b87d13caa8aa452835fe8c8a491e62
#
_entry.id   f4b87d13caa8aa452835fe8c8a491e62
#
_cell.length_a   1.000
_cell.length_b   1.000
_cell.length_c   1.000
_cell.angle_alpha   90.00
_cell.angle_beta   90.00
_cell.angle_gamma   90.00
#
_symmetry.space_group_name_H-M   'P 1'
#
loop_
_entity.id
_entity.type
_entity.pdbx_description
1 polymer ?
#
loop_
_entity_poly.entity_id
_entity_poly.type
_entity_poly.pdbx_seq_one_letter_code
_entity_poly.pdbx_strand_id
1 'polypeptide(L)'
;MDFVDKISDWQSHARGQIKLIEMDPAPKEEDTKIAVIQPFINNVLGYNTANLNEVKSEVNTEYGSFKIDYAIFKDGAPIILIECKKCTDILDKKYLNQLKTYYPGIKGAKSKFGILTNGIQYQFYTDIQDENILDSKPFFEFDLLNINDSDIKILNYFSKSEDINNARQIAEELKKRKDLRKKIEELLEDPPKDFVKFMAKQVGVSFVGESVVKEYTSLIRDVIDEYISDKTNKNLNPTNIELEGYYIVKTLLKDIACSGKISFKKTDNSIIIFYNDSNEKPICSLYLNDIIKYIGLFQKDVEKKIVINEIDDIYKYSDQIIPKIKTSGPKIFVFDGKKYEVKFWKDMLPKVCAIMASRHTDRLENILTIKGDKHTYFSRNPD
;
A
#
# COMPACT_ATOMS: atom_id res chain seq x y z
N MET A 1 3.20 -22.62 3.78
CA MET A 1 3.20 -21.27 3.19
C MET A 1 1.91 -20.61 3.61
N ASP A 2 1.99 -19.51 4.30
CA ASP A 2 0.84 -18.72 4.74
C ASP A 2 0.13 -18.10 3.52
N PHE A 3 -1.15 -17.74 3.66
CA PHE A 3 -1.92 -17.15 2.56
C PHE A 3 -1.32 -15.79 2.11
N VAL A 4 -0.79 -15.03 3.04
CA VAL A 4 -0.07 -13.77 2.78
C VAL A 4 1.16 -14.00 1.92
N ASP A 5 1.96 -15.04 2.23
CA ASP A 5 3.13 -15.41 1.44
C ASP A 5 2.76 -15.75 0.00
N LYS A 6 1.68 -16.53 -0.18
CA LYS A 6 1.18 -16.90 -1.53
C LYS A 6 0.80 -15.68 -2.36
N ILE A 7 0.16 -14.67 -1.74
CA ILE A 7 -0.19 -13.41 -2.39
C ILE A 7 1.06 -12.64 -2.78
N SER A 8 2.06 -12.54 -1.90
CA SER A 8 3.30 -11.83 -2.16
C SER A 8 4.08 -12.45 -3.32
N ASP A 9 4.18 -13.78 -3.33
CA ASP A 9 4.85 -14.52 -4.42
C ASP A 9 4.11 -14.35 -5.75
N TRP A 10 2.78 -14.46 -5.72
CA TRP A 10 1.96 -14.24 -6.92
C TRP A 10 2.09 -12.79 -7.42
N GLN A 11 2.02 -11.80 -6.55
CA GLN A 11 2.17 -10.39 -6.93
C GLN A 11 3.54 -10.12 -7.57
N SER A 12 4.60 -10.69 -6.99
CA SER A 12 5.95 -10.55 -7.54
C SER A 12 6.10 -11.19 -8.91
N HIS A 13 5.56 -12.40 -9.09
CA HIS A 13 5.53 -13.11 -10.36
C HIS A 13 4.72 -12.33 -11.41
N ALA A 14 3.49 -11.94 -11.08
CA ALA A 14 2.58 -11.25 -11.99
C ALA A 14 3.15 -9.91 -12.47
N ARG A 15 3.80 -9.11 -11.59
CA ARG A 15 4.46 -7.85 -11.97
C ARG A 15 5.50 -8.07 -13.08
N GLY A 16 6.25 -9.17 -13.02
CA GLY A 16 7.21 -9.52 -14.03
C GLY A 16 6.57 -9.89 -15.36
N GLN A 17 5.52 -10.73 -15.31
CA GLN A 17 4.80 -11.20 -16.50
C GLN A 17 4.02 -10.09 -17.22
N ILE A 18 3.32 -9.26 -16.45
CA ILE A 18 2.58 -8.11 -17.00
C ILE A 18 3.50 -7.20 -17.81
N LYS A 19 4.68 -6.87 -17.30
CA LYS A 19 5.64 -6.06 -18.05
C LYS A 19 6.07 -6.69 -19.37
N LEU A 20 6.24 -8.01 -19.40
CA LEU A 20 6.59 -8.72 -20.64
C LEU A 20 5.43 -8.70 -21.64
N ILE A 21 4.20 -8.88 -21.17
CA ILE A 21 3.00 -8.82 -22.02
C ILE A 21 2.78 -7.40 -22.56
N GLU A 22 2.98 -6.36 -21.74
CA GLU A 22 2.85 -4.95 -22.16
C GLU A 22 3.92 -4.53 -23.19
N MET A 23 5.06 -5.19 -23.20
CA MET A 23 6.12 -4.97 -24.19
C MET A 23 5.85 -5.65 -25.54
N ASP A 24 4.92 -6.61 -25.59
CA ASP A 24 4.49 -7.24 -26.85
C ASP A 24 3.66 -6.26 -27.67
N PRO A 25 4.00 -6.00 -28.94
CA PRO A 25 3.23 -5.11 -29.80
C PRO A 25 1.79 -5.63 -30.11
N ALA A 26 1.52 -6.91 -29.86
CA ALA A 26 0.22 -7.55 -30.09
C ALA A 26 -0.15 -8.53 -28.95
N PRO A 27 -0.32 -8.05 -27.71
CA PRO A 27 -0.58 -8.93 -26.58
C PRO A 27 -1.91 -9.66 -26.74
N LYS A 28 -1.91 -10.95 -26.37
CA LYS A 28 -3.09 -11.82 -26.45
C LYS A 28 -3.73 -11.98 -25.09
N GLU A 29 -5.03 -12.21 -25.06
CA GLU A 29 -5.74 -12.54 -23.84
C GLU A 29 -5.21 -13.83 -23.20
N GLU A 30 -4.83 -14.81 -24.03
CA GLU A 30 -4.27 -16.08 -23.60
C GLU A 30 -2.94 -15.91 -22.83
N ASP A 31 -2.12 -14.93 -23.17
CA ASP A 31 -0.89 -14.63 -22.46
C ASP A 31 -1.19 -14.17 -21.02
N THR A 32 -2.22 -13.35 -20.84
CA THR A 32 -2.69 -12.93 -19.51
C THR A 32 -3.27 -14.11 -18.72
N LYS A 33 -4.07 -14.97 -19.38
CA LYS A 33 -4.64 -16.16 -18.74
C LYS A 33 -3.57 -17.09 -18.19
N ILE A 34 -2.59 -17.44 -19.02
CA ILE A 34 -1.55 -18.41 -18.67
C ILE A 34 -0.55 -17.83 -17.66
N ALA A 35 -0.07 -16.61 -17.91
CA ALA A 35 1.04 -16.05 -17.14
C ALA A 35 0.61 -15.44 -15.79
N VAL A 36 -0.64 -14.97 -15.68
CA VAL A 36 -1.10 -14.22 -14.49
C VAL A 36 -2.29 -14.89 -13.80
N ILE A 37 -3.34 -15.24 -14.56
CA ILE A 37 -4.62 -15.68 -13.99
C ILE A 37 -4.56 -17.16 -13.55
N GLN A 38 -3.96 -18.05 -14.32
CA GLN A 38 -3.78 -19.45 -13.89
C GLN A 38 -2.92 -19.57 -12.60
N PRO A 39 -1.79 -18.85 -12.45
CA PRO A 39 -1.06 -18.78 -11.18
C PRO A 39 -1.91 -18.28 -10.01
N PHE A 40 -2.80 -17.32 -10.22
CA PHE A 40 -3.77 -16.89 -9.21
C PHE A 40 -4.68 -18.04 -8.77
N ILE A 41 -5.29 -18.75 -9.72
CA ILE A 41 -6.18 -19.89 -9.43
C ILE A 41 -5.41 -21.00 -8.70
N ASN A 42 -4.20 -21.34 -9.19
CA ASN A 42 -3.41 -22.46 -8.65
C ASN A 42 -2.76 -22.13 -7.29
N ASN A 43 -2.02 -21.02 -7.23
CA ASN A 43 -1.11 -20.75 -6.13
C ASN A 43 -1.78 -19.95 -5.01
N VAL A 44 -2.70 -19.03 -5.37
CA VAL A 44 -3.41 -18.21 -4.39
C VAL A 44 -4.68 -18.91 -3.93
N LEU A 45 -5.61 -19.15 -4.85
CA LEU A 45 -6.88 -19.79 -4.48
C LEU A 45 -6.73 -21.28 -4.15
N GLY A 46 -5.67 -21.94 -4.64
CA GLY A 46 -5.33 -23.33 -4.34
C GLY A 46 -6.12 -24.37 -5.14
N TYR A 47 -6.82 -23.97 -6.21
CA TYR A 47 -7.49 -24.89 -7.14
C TYR A 47 -6.54 -25.29 -8.26
N ASN A 48 -6.51 -26.55 -8.62
CA ASN A 48 -5.61 -27.09 -9.63
C ASN A 48 -6.21 -26.99 -11.04
N THR A 49 -5.70 -26.11 -11.89
CA THR A 49 -6.14 -25.93 -13.28
C THR A 49 -5.84 -27.14 -14.18
N ALA A 50 -4.97 -28.04 -13.78
CA ALA A 50 -4.73 -29.32 -14.45
C ALA A 50 -5.71 -30.42 -14.04
N ASN A 51 -6.53 -30.21 -13.00
CA ASN A 51 -7.55 -31.15 -12.54
C ASN A 51 -8.93 -30.74 -13.04
N LEU A 52 -9.46 -31.40 -14.06
CA LEU A 52 -10.76 -31.12 -14.66
C LEU A 52 -11.97 -31.31 -13.71
N ASN A 53 -11.78 -31.95 -12.56
CA ASN A 53 -12.80 -32.01 -11.51
C ASN A 53 -12.82 -30.73 -10.64
N GLU A 54 -11.76 -29.94 -10.67
CA GLU A 54 -11.63 -28.71 -9.90
C GLU A 54 -11.79 -27.46 -10.77
N VAL A 55 -11.13 -27.43 -11.94
CA VAL A 55 -11.16 -26.28 -12.84
C VAL A 55 -11.36 -26.75 -14.27
N LYS A 56 -12.36 -26.18 -14.93
CA LYS A 56 -12.56 -26.38 -16.38
C LYS A 56 -12.37 -25.05 -17.09
N SER A 57 -11.67 -25.09 -18.22
CA SER A 57 -11.55 -23.95 -19.14
C SER A 57 -12.57 -24.06 -20.27
N GLU A 58 -12.90 -22.93 -20.89
CA GLU A 58 -13.76 -22.83 -22.08
C GLU A 58 -15.11 -23.56 -21.88
N VAL A 59 -15.75 -23.36 -20.71
CA VAL A 59 -16.98 -24.06 -20.34
C VAL A 59 -18.17 -23.50 -21.11
N ASN A 60 -18.85 -24.37 -21.85
CA ASN A 60 -20.09 -24.01 -22.55
C ASN A 60 -21.22 -23.71 -21.55
N THR A 61 -22.00 -22.67 -21.84
CA THR A 61 -23.21 -22.35 -21.08
C THR A 61 -24.42 -22.98 -21.73
N GLU A 62 -25.52 -23.19 -20.99
CA GLU A 62 -26.77 -23.69 -21.53
C GLU A 62 -27.44 -22.67 -22.51
N TYR A 63 -26.98 -21.42 -22.53
CA TYR A 63 -27.53 -20.32 -23.30
C TYR A 63 -26.62 -19.88 -24.45
N GLY A 64 -26.44 -20.73 -25.46
CA GLY A 64 -25.81 -20.33 -26.72
C GLY A 64 -24.34 -20.76 -26.91
N SER A 65 -23.71 -20.18 -27.92
CA SER A 65 -22.34 -20.51 -28.38
C SER A 65 -21.21 -19.85 -27.55
N PHE A 66 -21.54 -19.27 -26.42
CA PHE A 66 -20.57 -18.56 -25.58
C PHE A 66 -19.94 -19.47 -24.56
N LYS A 67 -18.69 -19.25 -24.30
CA LYS A 67 -17.88 -19.99 -23.32
C LYS A 67 -17.36 -19.06 -22.24
N ILE A 68 -17.33 -19.57 -21.03
CA ILE A 68 -16.65 -18.89 -19.92
C ILE A 68 -15.21 -19.38 -19.83
N ASP A 69 -14.28 -18.49 -19.56
CA ASP A 69 -12.85 -18.82 -19.59
C ASP A 69 -12.47 -19.88 -18.57
N TYR A 70 -12.90 -19.71 -17.30
CA TYR A 70 -12.71 -20.73 -16.26
C TYR A 70 -13.96 -20.88 -15.40
N ALA A 71 -14.24 -22.11 -15.01
CA ALA A 71 -15.20 -22.42 -13.96
C ALA A 71 -14.52 -23.31 -12.90
N ILE A 72 -14.59 -22.89 -11.64
CA ILE A 72 -14.08 -23.62 -10.49
C ILE A 72 -15.23 -24.43 -9.89
N PHE A 73 -14.97 -25.72 -9.64
CA PHE A 73 -15.94 -26.70 -9.14
C PHE A 73 -15.59 -27.14 -7.73
N LYS A 74 -16.62 -27.34 -6.91
CA LYS A 74 -16.54 -27.99 -5.62
C LYS A 74 -17.70 -28.98 -5.51
N ASP A 75 -17.42 -30.22 -5.13
CA ASP A 75 -18.41 -31.29 -5.00
C ASP A 75 -19.26 -31.50 -6.26
N GLY A 76 -18.64 -31.37 -7.43
CA GLY A 76 -19.28 -31.53 -8.74
C GLY A 76 -20.13 -30.34 -9.20
N ALA A 77 -20.27 -29.28 -8.38
CA ALA A 77 -21.00 -28.07 -8.72
C ALA A 77 -20.06 -26.89 -8.96
N PRO A 78 -20.32 -26.06 -9.98
CA PRO A 78 -19.54 -24.85 -10.21
C PRO A 78 -19.85 -23.79 -9.14
N ILE A 79 -18.80 -23.26 -8.52
CA ILE A 79 -18.89 -22.28 -7.42
C ILE A 79 -18.38 -20.90 -7.81
N ILE A 80 -17.39 -20.80 -8.70
CA ILE A 80 -16.81 -19.54 -9.19
C ILE A 80 -16.65 -19.60 -10.70
N LEU A 81 -17.11 -18.55 -11.37
CA LEU A 81 -16.91 -18.32 -12.80
C LEU A 81 -15.90 -17.19 -12.99
N ILE A 82 -14.97 -17.36 -13.90
CA ILE A 82 -13.95 -16.33 -14.16
C ILE A 82 -13.99 -15.99 -15.66
N GLU A 83 -14.26 -14.72 -15.95
CA GLU A 83 -14.14 -14.11 -17.27
C GLU A 83 -12.85 -13.31 -17.31
N CYS A 84 -12.00 -13.60 -18.27
CA CYS A 84 -10.67 -13.03 -18.39
C CYS A 84 -10.60 -12.02 -19.55
N LYS A 85 -9.74 -11.03 -19.40
CA LYS A 85 -9.42 -10.06 -20.45
C LYS A 85 -7.91 -9.82 -20.49
N LYS A 86 -7.44 -9.20 -21.57
CA LYS A 86 -6.04 -8.81 -21.68
C LYS A 86 -5.66 -7.86 -20.54
N CYS A 87 -4.42 -7.92 -20.06
CA CYS A 87 -3.94 -7.01 -19.02
C CYS A 87 -3.98 -5.53 -19.46
N THR A 88 -4.00 -5.25 -20.76
CA THR A 88 -4.12 -3.91 -21.34
C THR A 88 -5.56 -3.40 -21.46
N ASP A 89 -6.57 -4.26 -21.25
CA ASP A 89 -7.97 -3.90 -21.41
C ASP A 89 -8.51 -3.24 -20.13
N ILE A 90 -9.40 -2.26 -20.31
CA ILE A 90 -10.17 -1.67 -19.20
C ILE A 90 -11.43 -2.51 -18.99
N LEU A 91 -11.64 -2.97 -17.76
CA LEU A 91 -12.84 -3.74 -17.41
C LEU A 91 -14.07 -2.85 -17.40
N ASP A 92 -14.93 -3.01 -18.38
CA ASP A 92 -16.12 -2.20 -18.58
C ASP A 92 -17.44 -3.00 -18.46
N LYS A 93 -18.58 -2.31 -18.62
CA LYS A 93 -19.91 -2.90 -18.58
C LYS A 93 -20.14 -3.96 -19.67
N LYS A 94 -19.44 -3.89 -20.80
CA LYS A 94 -19.58 -4.85 -21.88
C LYS A 94 -19.09 -6.23 -21.43
N TYR A 95 -17.94 -6.27 -20.77
CA TYR A 95 -17.37 -7.52 -20.26
C TYR A 95 -18.19 -8.08 -19.09
N LEU A 96 -18.70 -7.21 -18.21
CA LEU A 96 -19.64 -7.64 -17.17
C LEU A 96 -20.92 -8.27 -17.76
N ASN A 97 -21.43 -7.75 -18.86
CA ASN A 97 -22.63 -8.31 -19.51
C ASN A 97 -22.39 -9.72 -20.08
N GLN A 98 -21.17 -10.03 -20.51
CA GLN A 98 -20.79 -11.40 -20.86
C GLN A 98 -20.93 -12.33 -19.65
N LEU A 99 -20.28 -11.99 -18.53
CA LEU A 99 -20.35 -12.76 -17.29
C LEU A 99 -21.80 -12.91 -16.78
N LYS A 100 -22.63 -11.85 -16.87
CA LYS A 100 -24.05 -11.88 -16.51
C LYS A 100 -24.87 -12.87 -17.39
N THR A 101 -24.54 -12.97 -18.65
CA THR A 101 -25.22 -13.88 -19.56
C THR A 101 -24.94 -15.35 -19.22
N TYR A 102 -23.74 -15.64 -18.71
CA TYR A 102 -23.32 -17.00 -18.36
C TYR A 102 -23.83 -17.47 -17.00
N TYR A 103 -23.94 -16.53 -16.08
CA TYR A 103 -24.20 -16.80 -14.66
C TYR A 103 -25.49 -17.61 -14.41
N PRO A 104 -26.64 -17.30 -15.00
CA PRO A 104 -27.88 -18.08 -14.81
C PRO A 104 -27.81 -19.51 -15.33
N GLY A 105 -27.01 -19.78 -16.37
CA GLY A 105 -26.84 -21.09 -16.98
C GLY A 105 -26.14 -22.15 -16.13
N ILE A 106 -25.76 -21.81 -14.90
CA ILE A 106 -25.01 -22.68 -14.02
C ILE A 106 -25.92 -23.19 -12.91
N LYS A 107 -26.40 -24.43 -13.07
CA LYS A 107 -27.26 -25.09 -12.10
C LYS A 107 -26.45 -25.82 -10.99
N GLY A 108 -27.02 -25.91 -9.81
CA GLY A 108 -26.56 -26.83 -8.76
C GLY A 108 -25.65 -26.26 -7.68
N ALA A 109 -25.18 -25.01 -7.78
CA ALA A 109 -24.41 -24.38 -6.72
C ALA A 109 -25.31 -23.60 -5.75
N LYS A 110 -25.10 -23.77 -4.43
CA LYS A 110 -25.77 -22.95 -3.40
C LYS A 110 -25.18 -21.53 -3.29
N SER A 111 -23.91 -21.39 -3.63
CA SER A 111 -23.22 -20.08 -3.63
C SER A 111 -22.42 -19.97 -4.91
N LYS A 112 -22.73 -18.96 -5.71
CA LYS A 112 -22.08 -18.70 -6.98
C LYS A 112 -21.43 -17.35 -6.97
N PHE A 113 -20.25 -17.28 -7.54
CA PHE A 113 -19.52 -16.04 -7.71
C PHE A 113 -19.07 -15.88 -9.15
N GLY A 114 -19.07 -14.65 -9.63
CA GLY A 114 -18.45 -14.25 -10.87
C GLY A 114 -17.21 -13.39 -10.61
N ILE A 115 -16.12 -13.68 -11.28
CA ILE A 115 -14.91 -12.85 -11.27
C ILE A 115 -14.69 -12.35 -12.68
N LEU A 116 -14.61 -11.03 -12.83
CA LEU A 116 -14.15 -10.38 -14.04
C LEU A 116 -12.74 -9.84 -13.79
N THR A 117 -11.78 -10.21 -14.63
CA THR A 117 -10.39 -9.82 -14.43
C THR A 117 -9.62 -9.61 -15.73
N ASN A 118 -8.68 -8.67 -15.71
CA ASN A 118 -7.62 -8.52 -16.71
C ASN A 118 -6.23 -8.92 -16.17
N GLY A 119 -6.19 -9.65 -15.05
CA GLY A 119 -4.94 -10.05 -14.40
C GLY A 119 -4.32 -8.97 -13.51
N ILE A 120 -4.71 -7.69 -13.64
CA ILE A 120 -4.32 -6.58 -12.78
C ILE A 120 -5.47 -6.21 -11.85
N GLN A 121 -6.64 -5.97 -12.42
CA GLN A 121 -7.87 -5.68 -11.68
C GLN A 121 -8.70 -6.93 -11.56
N TYR A 122 -9.26 -7.16 -10.38
CA TYR A 122 -10.16 -8.26 -10.06
C TYR A 122 -11.44 -7.71 -9.47
N GLN A 123 -12.57 -8.03 -10.09
CA GLN A 123 -13.91 -7.60 -9.69
C GLN A 123 -14.76 -8.81 -9.36
N PHE A 124 -15.25 -8.90 -8.13
CA PHE A 124 -16.04 -10.03 -7.62
C PHE A 124 -17.52 -9.67 -7.54
N TYR A 125 -18.32 -10.52 -8.12
CA TYR A 125 -19.76 -10.36 -8.23
C TYR A 125 -20.49 -11.57 -7.67
N THR A 126 -21.71 -11.38 -7.20
CA THR A 126 -22.66 -12.44 -6.84
C THR A 126 -24.08 -11.93 -6.99
N ASP A 127 -25.06 -12.77 -6.70
CA ASP A 127 -26.49 -12.53 -6.86
C ASP A 127 -27.18 -12.20 -5.52
N ILE A 128 -26.75 -11.10 -4.85
CA ILE A 128 -27.31 -10.71 -3.55
C ILE A 128 -28.71 -10.10 -3.69
N GLN A 129 -28.95 -9.32 -4.76
CA GLN A 129 -30.23 -8.63 -4.95
C GLN A 129 -31.32 -9.58 -5.42
N ASP A 130 -31.07 -10.30 -6.49
CA ASP A 130 -32.02 -11.20 -7.13
C ASP A 130 -31.33 -12.56 -7.37
N GLU A 131 -31.95 -13.64 -6.93
CA GLU A 131 -31.41 -14.98 -7.07
C GLU A 131 -31.15 -15.32 -8.57
N ASN A 132 -29.95 -15.86 -8.84
CA ASN A 132 -29.45 -16.19 -10.19
C ASN A 132 -29.29 -14.99 -11.14
N ILE A 133 -29.35 -13.75 -10.66
CA ILE A 133 -29.08 -12.55 -11.44
C ILE A 133 -27.86 -11.84 -10.82
N LEU A 134 -26.74 -11.84 -11.55
CA LEU A 134 -25.51 -11.22 -11.09
C LEU A 134 -25.69 -9.72 -10.87
N ASP A 135 -25.34 -9.23 -9.70
CA ASP A 135 -25.41 -7.81 -9.35
C ASP A 135 -24.67 -6.93 -10.36
N SER A 136 -25.09 -5.68 -10.51
CA SER A 136 -24.51 -4.73 -11.47
C SER A 136 -23.23 -4.09 -11.00
N LYS A 137 -22.91 -4.20 -9.69
CA LYS A 137 -21.71 -3.65 -9.07
C LYS A 137 -20.97 -4.76 -8.34
N PRO A 138 -19.64 -4.76 -8.39
CA PRO A 138 -18.88 -5.72 -7.61
C PRO A 138 -19.06 -5.43 -6.11
N PHE A 139 -19.18 -6.49 -5.31
CA PHE A 139 -19.18 -6.38 -3.86
C PHE A 139 -17.76 -6.24 -3.32
N PHE A 140 -16.77 -6.78 -4.05
CA PHE A 140 -15.35 -6.69 -3.74
C PHE A 140 -14.56 -6.48 -5.02
N GLU A 141 -13.56 -5.61 -4.97
CA GLU A 141 -12.62 -5.35 -6.07
C GLU A 141 -11.26 -5.00 -5.51
N PHE A 142 -10.20 -5.42 -6.17
CA PHE A 142 -8.84 -5.07 -5.81
C PHE A 142 -7.95 -4.91 -7.04
N ASP A 143 -6.89 -4.15 -6.87
CA ASP A 143 -5.79 -4.01 -7.82
C ASP A 143 -4.61 -4.86 -7.32
N LEU A 144 -4.18 -5.83 -8.13
CA LEU A 144 -3.04 -6.70 -7.81
C LEU A 144 -1.77 -5.91 -7.50
N LEU A 145 -1.54 -4.79 -8.17
CA LEU A 145 -0.33 -3.99 -7.97
C LEU A 145 -0.36 -3.20 -6.66
N ASN A 146 -1.56 -2.98 -6.09
CA ASN A 146 -1.82 -2.19 -4.88
C ASN A 146 -2.71 -2.93 -3.87
N ILE A 147 -2.63 -4.26 -3.81
CA ILE A 147 -3.41 -5.07 -2.87
C ILE A 147 -3.04 -4.73 -1.41
N ASN A 148 -4.03 -4.57 -0.55
CA ASN A 148 -3.86 -4.25 0.86
C ASN A 148 -4.30 -5.43 1.76
N ASP A 149 -4.01 -5.33 3.06
CA ASP A 149 -4.32 -6.40 4.03
C ASP A 149 -5.81 -6.73 4.15
N SER A 150 -6.68 -5.73 3.96
CA SER A 150 -8.13 -5.94 3.96
C SER A 150 -8.56 -6.78 2.77
N ASP A 151 -7.97 -6.50 1.59
CA ASP A 151 -8.21 -7.26 0.37
C ASP A 151 -7.73 -8.71 0.52
N ILE A 152 -6.55 -8.90 1.11
CA ILE A 152 -5.98 -10.23 1.37
C ILE A 152 -6.89 -11.06 2.28
N LYS A 153 -7.44 -10.46 3.34
CA LYS A 153 -8.39 -11.14 4.25
C LYS A 153 -9.66 -11.56 3.53
N ILE A 154 -10.23 -10.69 2.68
CA ILE A 154 -11.43 -11.01 1.90
C ILE A 154 -11.13 -12.11 0.88
N LEU A 155 -9.99 -11.99 0.19
CA LEU A 155 -9.59 -12.94 -0.83
C LEU A 155 -9.39 -14.37 -0.27
N ASN A 156 -8.94 -14.49 0.97
CA ASN A 156 -8.76 -15.79 1.63
C ASN A 156 -10.07 -16.61 1.70
N TYR A 157 -11.25 -15.96 1.83
CA TYR A 157 -12.54 -16.67 1.85
C TYR A 157 -12.87 -17.39 0.53
N PHE A 158 -12.17 -17.07 -0.57
CA PHE A 158 -12.30 -17.71 -1.88
C PHE A 158 -11.30 -18.86 -2.07
N SER A 159 -10.39 -19.07 -1.12
CA SER A 159 -9.42 -20.16 -1.20
C SER A 159 -10.11 -21.53 -1.04
N LYS A 160 -9.52 -22.54 -1.65
CA LYS A 160 -10.02 -23.93 -1.59
C LYS A 160 -10.11 -24.48 -0.17
N SER A 161 -9.28 -23.99 0.75
CA SER A 161 -9.25 -24.37 2.17
C SER A 161 -10.45 -23.86 2.95
N GLU A 162 -11.14 -22.83 2.45
CA GLU A 162 -12.25 -22.20 3.13
C GLU A 162 -13.62 -22.74 2.65
N ASP A 163 -14.65 -22.51 3.46
CA ASP A 163 -16.03 -22.77 3.04
C ASP A 163 -16.54 -21.61 2.20
N ILE A 164 -16.91 -21.87 0.95
CA ILE A 164 -17.44 -20.87 0.02
C ILE A 164 -18.70 -20.18 0.56
N ASN A 165 -19.42 -20.79 1.48
CA ASN A 165 -20.57 -20.16 2.13
C ASN A 165 -20.15 -18.96 3.02
N ASN A 166 -18.95 -18.99 3.58
CA ASN A 166 -18.38 -17.85 4.32
C ASN A 166 -18.14 -16.66 3.36
N ALA A 167 -17.67 -16.93 2.14
CA ALA A 167 -17.54 -15.90 1.11
C ALA A 167 -18.88 -15.23 0.78
N ARG A 168 -19.98 -15.97 0.79
CA ARG A 168 -21.34 -15.43 0.58
C ARG A 168 -21.72 -14.47 1.71
N GLN A 169 -21.53 -14.86 2.95
CA GLN A 169 -21.82 -14.02 4.11
C GLN A 169 -20.99 -12.73 4.09
N ILE A 170 -19.69 -12.84 3.77
CA ILE A 170 -18.82 -11.67 3.63
C ILE A 170 -19.29 -10.76 2.48
N ALA A 171 -19.70 -11.31 1.33
CA ALA A 171 -20.23 -10.52 0.23
C ALA A 171 -21.47 -9.71 0.64
N GLU A 172 -22.40 -10.32 1.35
CA GLU A 172 -23.60 -9.65 1.88
C GLU A 172 -23.23 -8.55 2.88
N GLU A 173 -22.28 -8.80 3.78
CA GLU A 173 -21.80 -7.79 4.73
C GLU A 173 -21.13 -6.62 4.02
N LEU A 174 -20.21 -6.88 3.09
CA LEU A 174 -19.51 -5.85 2.32
C LEU A 174 -20.48 -4.97 1.54
N LYS A 175 -21.51 -5.56 0.93
CA LYS A 175 -22.55 -4.82 0.25
C LYS A 175 -23.31 -3.90 1.21
N LYS A 176 -23.78 -4.43 2.34
CA LYS A 176 -24.46 -3.62 3.37
C LYS A 176 -23.59 -2.47 3.86
N ARG A 177 -22.29 -2.71 4.09
CA ARG A 177 -21.32 -1.68 4.47
C ARG A 177 -21.16 -0.60 3.38
N LYS A 178 -21.05 -1.01 2.10
CA LYS A 178 -20.94 -0.10 0.96
C LYS A 178 -22.19 0.77 0.80
N ASP A 179 -23.38 0.17 0.92
CA ASP A 179 -24.66 0.88 0.83
C ASP A 179 -24.84 1.86 2.02
N LEU A 180 -24.49 1.44 3.24
CA LEU A 180 -24.51 2.30 4.41
C LEU A 180 -23.52 3.47 4.30
N ARG A 181 -22.29 3.19 3.84
CA ARG A 181 -21.29 4.24 3.63
C ARG A 181 -21.78 5.28 2.65
N LYS A 182 -22.29 4.84 1.50
CA LYS A 182 -22.87 5.76 0.50
C LYS A 182 -24.01 6.60 1.11
N LYS A 183 -24.85 5.96 1.92
CA LYS A 183 -25.98 6.69 2.55
C LYS A 183 -25.50 7.69 3.59
N ILE A 184 -24.45 7.37 4.33
CA ILE A 184 -23.80 8.30 5.26
C ILE A 184 -23.19 9.48 4.50
N GLU A 185 -22.46 9.23 3.42
CA GLU A 185 -21.86 10.28 2.56
C GLU A 185 -22.96 11.24 2.05
N GLU A 186 -24.05 10.71 1.47
CA GLU A 186 -25.20 11.51 1.02
C GLU A 186 -25.80 12.34 2.16
N LEU A 187 -25.90 11.75 3.36
CA LEU A 187 -26.47 12.41 4.53
C LEU A 187 -25.56 13.51 5.08
N LEU A 188 -24.25 13.35 4.95
CA LEU A 188 -23.26 14.35 5.36
C LEU A 188 -23.16 15.51 4.35
N GLU A 189 -23.22 15.20 3.05
CA GLU A 189 -23.17 16.22 1.99
C GLU A 189 -24.45 17.07 1.95
N ASP A 190 -25.62 16.44 2.04
CA ASP A 190 -26.92 17.12 2.01
C ASP A 190 -27.87 16.57 3.08
N PRO A 191 -27.76 17.04 4.34
CA PRO A 191 -28.56 16.55 5.45
C PRO A 191 -30.06 16.73 5.20
N PRO A 192 -30.89 15.65 5.19
CA PRO A 192 -32.32 15.75 5.00
C PRO A 192 -32.98 16.57 6.13
N LYS A 193 -34.06 17.28 5.81
CA LYS A 193 -34.79 18.14 6.76
C LYS A 193 -35.13 17.43 8.07
N ASP A 194 -35.51 16.16 8.01
CA ASP A 194 -35.88 15.40 9.23
C ASP A 194 -34.67 15.08 10.10
N PHE A 195 -33.48 14.83 9.50
CA PHE A 195 -32.24 14.67 10.24
C PHE A 195 -31.84 15.99 10.91
N VAL A 196 -31.93 17.11 10.19
CA VAL A 196 -31.65 18.45 10.72
C VAL A 196 -32.59 18.77 11.90
N LYS A 197 -33.89 18.51 11.75
CA LYS A 197 -34.88 18.68 12.83
C LYS A 197 -34.58 17.82 14.04
N PHE A 198 -34.20 16.56 13.80
CA PHE A 198 -33.80 15.65 14.87
C PHE A 198 -32.60 16.20 15.64
N MET A 199 -31.54 16.59 14.94
CA MET A 199 -30.32 17.13 15.56
C MET A 199 -30.60 18.45 16.34
N ALA A 200 -31.35 19.37 15.77
CA ALA A 200 -31.70 20.62 16.42
C ALA A 200 -32.45 20.37 17.73
N LYS A 201 -33.38 19.42 17.76
CA LYS A 201 -34.09 19.02 18.99
C LYS A 201 -33.15 18.42 20.02
N GLN A 202 -32.17 17.61 19.64
CA GLN A 202 -31.20 17.01 20.56
C GLN A 202 -30.34 18.06 21.28
N VAL A 203 -30.11 19.22 20.64
CA VAL A 203 -29.37 20.35 21.26
C VAL A 203 -30.29 21.38 21.93
N GLY A 204 -31.58 21.03 22.17
CA GLY A 204 -32.47 21.81 23.01
C GLY A 204 -33.36 22.83 22.28
N VAL A 205 -33.44 22.79 20.93
CA VAL A 205 -34.34 23.67 20.18
C VAL A 205 -35.78 23.16 20.31
N SER A 206 -36.63 23.92 20.98
CA SER A 206 -38.02 23.53 21.27
C SER A 206 -38.95 23.56 20.04
N PHE A 207 -38.72 24.52 19.13
CA PHE A 207 -39.51 24.69 17.91
C PHE A 207 -38.60 24.78 16.68
N VAL A 208 -38.78 23.87 15.71
CA VAL A 208 -37.95 23.78 14.51
C VAL A 208 -38.78 24.16 13.28
N GLY A 209 -38.85 25.49 13.01
CA GLY A 209 -39.42 26.05 11.78
C GLY A 209 -38.45 26.02 10.61
N GLU A 210 -38.90 26.47 9.43
CA GLU A 210 -38.07 26.41 8.21
C GLU A 210 -36.78 27.27 8.28
N SER A 211 -36.81 28.43 8.95
CA SER A 211 -35.63 29.26 9.19
C SER A 211 -34.58 28.55 10.04
N VAL A 212 -35.01 27.86 11.09
CA VAL A 212 -34.14 27.06 11.95
C VAL A 212 -33.57 25.86 11.21
N VAL A 213 -34.36 25.19 10.38
CA VAL A 213 -33.87 24.11 9.54
C VAL A 213 -32.73 24.61 8.61
N LYS A 214 -32.91 25.76 7.97
CA LYS A 214 -31.88 26.32 7.08
C LYS A 214 -30.59 26.69 7.82
N GLU A 215 -30.72 27.31 8.99
CA GLU A 215 -29.59 27.65 9.87
C GLU A 215 -28.84 26.41 10.32
N TYR A 216 -29.55 25.42 10.86
CA TYR A 216 -28.97 24.21 11.40
C TYR A 216 -28.40 23.28 10.30
N THR A 217 -28.90 23.35 9.07
CA THR A 217 -28.29 22.63 7.93
C THR A 217 -26.84 23.12 7.69
N SER A 218 -26.61 24.43 7.71
CA SER A 218 -25.26 24.98 7.55
C SER A 218 -24.38 24.60 8.74
N LEU A 219 -24.86 24.82 9.96
CA LEU A 219 -24.11 24.50 11.18
C LEU A 219 -23.73 23.01 11.28
N ILE A 220 -24.63 22.11 10.89
CA ILE A 220 -24.34 20.65 10.91
C ILE A 220 -23.23 20.34 9.90
N ARG A 221 -23.23 20.90 8.69
CA ARG A 221 -22.14 20.71 7.71
C ARG A 221 -20.82 21.21 8.27
N ASP A 222 -20.78 22.45 8.78
CA ASP A 222 -19.57 23.03 9.33
C ASP A 222 -18.99 22.19 10.49
N VAL A 223 -19.84 21.74 11.43
CA VAL A 223 -19.42 20.89 12.57
C VAL A 223 -18.95 19.51 12.11
N ILE A 224 -19.57 18.93 11.06
CA ILE A 224 -19.13 17.66 10.50
C ILE A 224 -17.75 17.81 9.87
N ASP A 225 -17.52 18.86 9.09
CA ASP A 225 -16.23 19.14 8.44
C ASP A 225 -15.13 19.38 9.49
N GLU A 226 -15.43 20.12 10.55
CA GLU A 226 -14.54 20.30 11.70
C GLU A 226 -14.23 18.94 12.38
N TYR A 227 -15.26 18.14 12.65
CA TYR A 227 -15.09 16.83 13.30
C TYR A 227 -14.25 15.86 12.45
N ILE A 228 -14.48 15.83 11.13
CA ILE A 228 -13.70 15.00 10.21
C ILE A 228 -12.26 15.50 10.16
N SER A 229 -12.05 16.82 10.07
CA SER A 229 -10.72 17.43 10.09
C SER A 229 -9.96 17.10 11.38
N ASP A 230 -10.61 17.21 12.52
CA ASP A 230 -10.03 16.87 13.83
C ASP A 230 -9.70 15.39 13.96
N LYS A 231 -10.54 14.51 13.43
CA LYS A 231 -10.29 13.06 13.42
C LYS A 231 -9.14 12.70 12.48
N THR A 232 -9.09 13.32 11.31
CA THR A 232 -8.01 13.14 10.33
C THR A 232 -6.68 13.66 10.90
N ASN A 233 -6.68 14.83 11.55
CA ASN A 233 -5.49 15.36 12.22
C ASN A 233 -5.03 14.50 13.40
N LYS A 234 -5.94 13.84 14.14
CA LYS A 234 -5.59 12.87 15.20
C LYS A 234 -5.01 11.58 14.63
N ASN A 235 -5.48 11.15 13.46
CA ASN A 235 -4.91 9.99 12.75
C ASN A 235 -3.57 10.31 12.07
N LEU A 236 -3.19 11.59 11.96
CA LEU A 236 -1.88 12.04 11.48
C LEU A 236 -0.78 11.96 12.55
N ASN A 237 -1.08 11.54 13.78
CA ASN A 237 -0.04 11.21 14.74
C ASN A 237 0.61 9.88 14.38
N PRO A 238 1.94 9.82 14.32
CA PRO A 238 2.63 8.57 14.04
C PRO A 238 2.41 7.56 15.17
N THR A 239 2.29 6.30 14.81
CA THR A 239 2.20 5.19 15.77
C THR A 239 3.56 4.95 16.43
N ASN A 240 3.60 4.18 17.53
CA ASN A 240 4.85 3.85 18.21
C ASN A 240 5.84 3.15 17.26
N ILE A 241 5.38 2.22 16.42
CA ILE A 241 6.24 1.51 15.46
C ILE A 241 6.76 2.45 14.35
N GLU A 242 5.98 3.43 13.93
CA GLU A 242 6.42 4.44 12.95
C GLU A 242 7.46 5.40 13.57
N LEU A 243 7.28 5.77 14.83
CA LEU A 243 8.28 6.55 15.57
C LEU A 243 9.59 5.78 15.75
N GLU A 244 9.51 4.49 16.06
CA GLU A 244 10.67 3.61 16.15
C GLU A 244 11.42 3.55 14.82
N GLY A 245 10.72 3.30 13.70
CA GLY A 245 11.30 3.35 12.35
C GLY A 245 11.93 4.70 12.01
N TYR A 246 11.28 5.81 12.38
CA TYR A 246 11.84 7.14 12.23
C TYR A 246 13.15 7.30 13.00
N TYR A 247 13.20 6.82 14.26
CA TYR A 247 14.42 6.92 15.07
C TYR A 247 15.55 6.03 14.54
N ILE A 248 15.24 4.87 13.95
CA ILE A 248 16.23 4.04 13.25
C ILE A 248 16.84 4.83 12.08
N VAL A 249 16.04 5.39 11.20
CA VAL A 249 16.53 6.20 10.07
C VAL A 249 17.31 7.42 10.57
N LYS A 250 16.83 8.11 11.62
CA LYS A 250 17.50 9.24 12.22
C LYS A 250 18.87 8.86 12.79
N THR A 251 18.97 7.67 13.38
CA THR A 251 20.23 7.12 13.92
C THR A 251 21.22 6.80 12.80
N LEU A 252 20.76 6.16 11.70
CA LEU A 252 21.57 5.90 10.51
C LEU A 252 22.18 7.18 9.92
N LEU A 253 21.44 8.29 10.04
CA LEU A 253 21.83 9.58 9.46
C LEU A 253 22.54 10.51 10.45
N LYS A 254 22.64 10.13 11.73
CA LYS A 254 23.17 10.97 12.82
C LYS A 254 24.56 11.54 12.54
N ASP A 255 25.43 10.73 11.97
CA ASP A 255 26.81 11.12 11.68
C ASP A 255 26.98 11.96 10.42
N ILE A 256 25.95 12.03 9.58
CA ILE A 256 25.98 12.61 8.24
C ILE A 256 25.14 13.88 8.19
N ALA A 257 23.97 13.86 8.81
CA ALA A 257 23.10 15.00 8.92
C ALA A 257 23.54 15.85 10.12
N CYS A 258 23.82 17.13 9.90
CA CYS A 258 23.94 18.08 11.00
C CYS A 258 22.67 17.96 11.86
N SER A 259 22.82 17.69 13.15
CA SER A 259 21.75 17.43 14.10
C SER A 259 20.61 18.47 13.97
N GLY A 260 19.40 18.03 13.79
CA GLY A 260 18.21 18.85 13.83
C GLY A 260 17.43 19.00 12.53
N LYS A 261 17.89 18.40 11.44
CA LYS A 261 17.30 18.64 10.11
C LYS A 261 16.60 17.41 9.48
N ILE A 262 16.35 16.35 10.26
CA ILE A 262 15.58 15.20 9.82
C ILE A 262 14.18 15.32 10.39
N SER A 263 13.20 15.44 9.53
CA SER A 263 11.79 15.53 9.87
C SER A 263 11.01 14.41 9.19
N PHE A 264 9.78 14.21 9.60
CA PHE A 264 8.85 13.32 8.90
C PHE A 264 7.49 13.98 8.70
N LYS A 265 6.77 13.49 7.69
CA LYS A 265 5.36 13.82 7.47
C LYS A 265 4.56 12.51 7.52
N LYS A 266 3.53 12.47 8.37
CA LYS A 266 2.59 11.36 8.43
C LYS A 266 1.61 11.46 7.27
N THR A 267 1.35 10.32 6.61
CA THR A 267 0.26 10.12 5.65
C THR A 267 -0.69 9.05 6.22
N ASP A 268 -1.77 8.75 5.53
CA ASP A 268 -2.75 7.76 5.99
C ASP A 268 -2.11 6.39 6.28
N ASN A 269 -1.18 5.95 5.44
CA ASN A 269 -0.61 4.59 5.50
C ASN A 269 0.90 4.55 5.78
N SER A 270 1.59 5.70 5.89
CA SER A 270 3.04 5.73 6.03
C SER A 270 3.56 6.97 6.74
N ILE A 271 4.83 6.95 7.11
CA ILE A 271 5.59 8.16 7.38
C ILE A 271 6.62 8.37 6.27
N ILE A 272 6.71 9.60 5.77
CA ILE A 272 7.72 10.00 4.78
C ILE A 272 8.78 10.83 5.49
N ILE A 273 10.04 10.44 5.36
CA ILE A 273 11.17 11.06 6.06
C ILE A 273 11.93 11.99 5.11
N PHE A 274 12.20 13.20 5.58
CA PHE A 274 12.83 14.28 4.82
C PHE A 274 14.11 14.78 5.47
N TYR A 275 14.97 15.40 4.66
CA TYR A 275 16.13 16.14 5.09
C TYR A 275 15.94 17.63 4.82
N ASN A 276 16.18 18.49 5.83
CA ASN A 276 16.06 19.96 5.77
C ASN A 276 14.64 20.51 5.56
N ASP A 277 13.60 19.84 6.07
CA ASP A 277 12.19 20.23 5.89
C ASP A 277 11.79 20.46 4.43
N SER A 278 12.61 19.98 3.50
CA SER A 278 12.35 20.07 2.06
C SER A 278 11.33 19.00 1.68
N ASN A 279 10.06 19.40 1.52
CA ASN A 279 8.99 18.53 1.01
C ASN A 279 9.26 18.00 -0.42
N GLU A 280 10.33 18.48 -1.06
CA GLU A 280 10.62 18.17 -2.47
C GLU A 280 11.45 16.91 -2.67
N LYS A 281 12.22 16.44 -1.66
CA LYS A 281 13.09 15.26 -1.81
C LYS A 281 13.06 14.38 -0.58
N PRO A 282 12.16 13.40 -0.55
CA PRO A 282 12.11 12.43 0.53
C PRO A 282 13.36 11.54 0.55
N ILE A 283 13.79 11.18 1.76
CA ILE A 283 14.85 10.20 1.98
C ILE A 283 14.31 8.79 1.75
N CYS A 284 13.24 8.45 2.46
CA CYS A 284 12.52 7.18 2.36
C CYS A 284 11.10 7.34 2.93
N SER A 285 10.25 6.36 2.66
CA SER A 285 8.95 6.18 3.30
C SER A 285 8.94 4.88 4.08
N LEU A 286 8.20 4.85 5.18
CA LEU A 286 8.03 3.65 6.01
C LEU A 286 6.54 3.33 6.14
N TYR A 287 6.17 2.13 5.72
CA TYR A 287 4.83 1.55 5.79
C TYR A 287 4.87 0.45 6.86
N LEU A 288 4.63 0.79 8.11
CA LEU A 288 4.90 -0.11 9.25
C LEU A 288 3.65 -0.58 9.99
N ASN A 289 2.48 0.01 9.68
CA ASN A 289 1.22 -0.32 10.36
C ASN A 289 0.49 -1.51 9.76
N ASP A 290 0.89 -1.96 8.58
CA ASP A 290 0.28 -3.08 7.88
C ASP A 290 0.94 -4.41 8.29
N ILE A 291 0.25 -5.54 8.00
CA ILE A 291 0.77 -6.88 8.24
C ILE A 291 2.08 -7.09 7.44
N ILE A 292 2.08 -6.63 6.19
CA ILE A 292 3.28 -6.60 5.35
C ILE A 292 3.88 -5.21 5.44
N LYS A 293 5.07 -5.13 6.03
CA LYS A 293 5.79 -3.87 6.19
C LYS A 293 6.66 -3.59 4.98
N TYR A 294 6.76 -2.30 4.63
CA TYR A 294 7.60 -1.88 3.50
C TYR A 294 8.47 -0.69 3.88
N ILE A 295 9.65 -0.66 3.26
CA ILE A 295 10.44 0.55 3.10
C ILE A 295 10.32 1.06 1.68
N GLY A 296 9.94 2.31 1.48
CA GLY A 296 9.91 2.99 0.19
C GLY A 296 11.22 3.74 -0.05
N LEU A 297 11.94 3.38 -1.09
CA LEU A 297 13.18 4.02 -1.49
C LEU A 297 12.99 4.78 -2.79
N PHE A 298 13.37 6.05 -2.82
CA PHE A 298 13.17 6.92 -3.98
C PHE A 298 14.35 6.85 -4.95
N GLN A 299 14.08 6.61 -6.24
CA GLN A 299 15.04 6.71 -7.33
C GLN A 299 14.49 7.65 -8.40
N LYS A 300 15.14 8.79 -8.64
CA LYS A 300 14.70 9.79 -9.63
C LYS A 300 13.19 10.15 -9.47
N ASP A 301 12.78 10.42 -8.24
CA ASP A 301 11.40 10.77 -7.85
C ASP A 301 10.34 9.64 -7.98
N VAL A 302 10.76 8.42 -8.32
CA VAL A 302 9.91 7.22 -8.29
C VAL A 302 10.18 6.45 -7.00
N GLU A 303 9.14 6.15 -6.26
CA GLU A 303 9.21 5.32 -5.07
C GLU A 303 9.21 3.84 -5.44
N LYS A 304 10.18 3.08 -4.93
CA LYS A 304 10.21 1.62 -4.98
C LYS A 304 9.96 1.08 -3.57
N LYS A 305 8.83 0.43 -3.36
CA LYS A 305 8.51 -0.28 -2.12
C LYS A 305 9.23 -1.62 -2.07
N ILE A 306 9.85 -1.91 -0.93
CA ILE A 306 10.55 -3.16 -0.67
C ILE A 306 10.02 -3.73 0.62
N VAL A 307 9.62 -4.99 0.60
CA VAL A 307 9.11 -5.70 1.79
C VAL A 307 10.22 -5.83 2.83
N ILE A 308 9.88 -5.57 4.08
CA ILE A 308 10.71 -5.83 5.26
C ILE A 308 9.93 -6.73 6.21
N ASN A 309 10.60 -7.69 6.83
CA ASN A 309 9.98 -8.63 7.77
C ASN A 309 9.87 -8.01 9.17
N GLU A 310 10.95 -7.36 9.60
CA GLU A 310 11.06 -6.70 10.90
C GLU A 310 11.50 -5.25 10.73
N ILE A 311 11.24 -4.43 11.74
CA ILE A 311 11.60 -3.01 11.71
C ILE A 311 13.12 -2.80 11.60
N ASP A 312 13.90 -3.70 12.19
CA ASP A 312 15.37 -3.68 12.13
C ASP A 312 15.92 -3.94 10.72
N ASP A 313 15.11 -4.48 9.82
CA ASP A 313 15.50 -4.65 8.42
C ASP A 313 15.79 -3.31 7.72
N ILE A 314 15.33 -2.19 8.28
CA ILE A 314 15.65 -0.83 7.80
C ILE A 314 17.17 -0.62 7.74
N TYR A 315 17.92 -1.20 8.69
CA TYR A 315 19.39 -1.10 8.71
C TYR A 315 20.05 -1.72 7.47
N LYS A 316 19.44 -2.74 6.85
CA LYS A 316 19.95 -3.40 5.63
C LYS A 316 19.98 -2.45 4.43
N TYR A 317 19.19 -1.37 4.48
CA TYR A 317 19.06 -0.38 3.40
C TYR A 317 19.87 0.90 3.67
N SER A 318 20.75 0.90 4.68
CA SER A 318 21.59 2.05 5.02
C SER A 318 22.36 2.61 3.82
N ASP A 319 22.93 1.75 2.97
CA ASP A 319 23.69 2.14 1.78
C ASP A 319 22.82 2.85 0.71
N GLN A 320 21.50 2.71 0.75
CA GLN A 320 20.55 3.37 -0.13
C GLN A 320 19.92 4.62 0.49
N ILE A 321 19.82 4.66 1.82
CA ILE A 321 19.28 5.79 2.60
C ILE A 321 20.33 6.90 2.73
N ILE A 322 21.55 6.54 3.11
CA ILE A 322 22.65 7.47 3.40
C ILE A 322 23.01 8.39 2.21
N PRO A 323 23.15 7.88 0.96
CA PRO A 323 23.51 8.73 -0.19
C PRO A 323 22.45 9.77 -0.57
N LYS A 324 21.22 9.67 -0.04
CA LYS A 324 20.15 10.66 -0.30
C LYS A 324 20.45 12.02 0.33
N ILE A 325 21.26 12.03 1.39
CA ILE A 325 21.73 13.28 1.97
C ILE A 325 22.97 13.69 1.20
N LYS A 326 22.86 14.74 0.39
CA LYS A 326 24.04 15.39 -0.19
C LYS A 326 24.86 15.98 0.94
N THR A 327 25.89 15.27 1.36
CA THR A 327 26.89 15.83 2.27
C THR A 327 27.66 16.90 1.51
N SER A 328 27.41 18.16 1.84
CA SER A 328 28.22 19.30 1.38
C SER A 328 29.57 19.35 2.12
N GLY A 329 30.27 18.22 2.18
CA GLY A 329 31.60 18.15 2.74
C GLY A 329 32.66 18.24 1.63
N PRO A 330 33.86 18.75 1.92
CA PRO A 330 34.90 18.74 0.91
C PRO A 330 35.30 17.29 0.67
N LYS A 331 35.16 16.86 -0.59
CA LYS A 331 35.75 15.58 -1.04
C LYS A 331 37.29 15.66 -1.02
N ILE A 332 37.81 16.86 -1.07
CA ILE A 332 39.25 17.15 -1.16
C ILE A 332 39.53 18.41 -0.36
N PHE A 333 40.54 18.39 0.52
CA PHE A 333 41.14 19.58 1.09
C PHE A 333 42.61 19.68 0.67
N VAL A 334 43.14 20.89 0.65
CA VAL A 334 44.55 21.14 0.35
C VAL A 334 45.25 21.54 1.65
N PHE A 335 46.29 20.81 1.97
CA PHE A 335 47.14 21.12 3.13
C PHE A 335 48.59 21.10 2.67
N ASP A 336 49.29 22.20 2.89
CA ASP A 336 50.69 22.41 2.47
C ASP A 336 50.92 22.03 1.00
N GLY A 337 50.07 22.56 0.11
CA GLY A 337 50.15 22.35 -1.34
C GLY A 337 49.77 20.96 -1.84
N LYS A 338 49.48 20.00 -0.94
CA LYS A 338 49.05 18.63 -1.30
C LYS A 338 47.56 18.46 -1.13
N LYS A 339 46.91 17.76 -2.09
CA LYS A 339 45.50 17.42 -2.04
C LYS A 339 45.29 16.13 -1.26
N TYR A 340 44.32 16.15 -0.34
CA TYR A 340 43.93 15.00 0.46
C TYR A 340 42.43 14.76 0.32
N GLU A 341 42.03 13.52 0.04
CA GLU A 341 40.64 13.13 -0.01
C GLU A 341 40.11 12.83 1.39
N VAL A 342 38.88 13.30 1.67
CA VAL A 342 38.14 13.00 2.87
C VAL A 342 36.70 12.70 2.51
N LYS A 343 36.10 11.74 3.22
CA LYS A 343 34.72 11.35 2.97
C LYS A 343 33.74 12.35 3.61
N PHE A 344 34.11 12.89 4.79
CA PHE A 344 33.29 13.83 5.57
C PHE A 344 34.15 14.95 6.17
N TRP A 345 33.53 16.08 6.52
CA TRP A 345 34.21 17.18 7.23
C TRP A 345 34.89 16.73 8.52
N LYS A 346 34.25 15.83 9.29
CA LYS A 346 34.81 15.29 10.51
C LYS A 346 36.14 14.53 10.30
N ASP A 347 36.38 14.01 9.11
CA ASP A 347 37.59 13.25 8.78
C ASP A 347 38.76 14.16 8.44
N MET A 348 38.49 15.46 8.18
CA MET A 348 39.55 16.42 7.80
C MET A 348 40.49 16.68 8.96
N LEU A 349 39.95 17.02 10.14
CA LEU A 349 40.78 17.36 11.31
C LEU A 349 41.67 16.19 11.76
N PRO A 350 41.17 14.96 11.94
CA PRO A 350 42.02 13.79 12.24
C PRO A 350 43.12 13.58 11.19
N LYS A 351 42.81 13.77 9.91
CA LYS A 351 43.79 13.58 8.85
C LYS A 351 44.87 14.66 8.84
N VAL A 352 44.49 15.92 9.09
CA VAL A 352 45.45 17.02 9.29
C VAL A 352 46.32 16.73 10.51
N CYS A 353 45.73 16.32 11.62
CA CYS A 353 46.49 15.98 12.84
C CYS A 353 47.48 14.83 12.62
N ALA A 354 47.07 13.77 11.88
CA ALA A 354 47.94 12.67 11.52
C ALA A 354 49.15 13.12 10.66
N ILE A 355 48.94 14.03 9.71
CA ILE A 355 49.98 14.60 8.85
C ILE A 355 50.91 15.44 9.69
N MET A 356 50.37 16.28 10.58
CA MET A 356 51.21 17.12 11.49
C MET A 356 52.01 16.27 12.45
N ALA A 357 51.39 15.23 13.02
CA ALA A 357 52.07 14.29 13.92
C ALA A 357 53.23 13.56 13.26
N SER A 358 53.11 13.16 12.00
CA SER A 358 54.18 12.51 11.24
C SER A 358 55.34 13.45 10.89
N ARG A 359 55.09 14.76 10.83
CA ARG A 359 56.11 15.77 10.48
C ARG A 359 56.82 16.40 11.69
N HIS A 360 56.16 16.42 12.83
CA HIS A 360 56.58 17.12 14.04
C HIS A 360 56.49 16.22 15.29
N THR A 361 57.13 15.05 15.20
CA THR A 361 57.12 14.05 16.29
C THR A 361 57.66 14.58 17.61
N ASP A 362 58.56 15.55 17.54
CA ASP A 362 59.22 16.25 18.69
C ASP A 362 58.27 17.24 19.41
N ARG A 363 57.17 17.64 18.78
CA ARG A 363 56.23 18.67 19.29
C ARG A 363 54.82 18.17 19.53
N LEU A 364 54.60 16.88 19.47
CA LEU A 364 53.26 16.27 19.66
C LEU A 364 52.62 16.62 21.01
N GLU A 365 53.40 16.76 22.05
CA GLU A 365 52.98 17.16 23.40
C GLU A 365 52.25 18.53 23.41
N ASN A 366 52.66 19.44 22.53
CA ASN A 366 52.06 20.78 22.47
C ASN A 366 50.61 20.77 21.98
N ILE A 367 50.17 19.71 21.27
CA ILE A 367 48.78 19.57 20.81
C ILE A 367 47.82 19.40 22.01
N LEU A 368 48.26 18.76 23.07
CA LEU A 368 47.50 18.54 24.31
C LEU A 368 47.20 19.84 25.07
N THR A 369 47.92 20.91 24.79
CA THR A 369 47.74 22.22 25.42
C THR A 369 46.65 23.06 24.72
N ILE A 370 46.17 22.64 23.54
CA ILE A 370 45.16 23.39 22.79
C ILE A 370 43.80 23.17 23.46
N LYS A 371 43.22 24.23 23.98
CA LYS A 371 41.95 24.26 24.67
C LYS A 371 40.95 25.12 23.87
N GLY A 372 39.71 24.67 23.76
CA GLY A 372 38.59 25.50 23.34
C GLY A 372 37.90 26.12 24.57
N ASP A 373 36.89 26.96 24.31
CA ASP A 373 36.18 27.67 25.39
C ASP A 373 35.44 26.73 26.35
N LYS A 374 35.10 25.53 25.92
CA LYS A 374 34.32 24.55 26.72
C LYS A 374 34.97 23.17 26.88
N HIS A 375 35.91 22.79 26.02
CA HIS A 375 36.49 21.44 26.00
C HIS A 375 37.97 21.48 25.56
N THR A 376 38.76 20.47 26.01
CA THR A 376 40.06 20.15 25.39
C THR A 376 39.82 19.42 24.06
N TYR A 377 40.51 19.83 23.01
CA TYR A 377 40.36 19.21 21.68
C TYR A 377 41.09 17.89 21.52
N PHE A 378 42.10 17.63 22.35
CA PHE A 378 42.95 16.45 22.29
C PHE A 378 43.19 15.87 23.67
N SER A 379 43.12 14.54 23.79
CA SER A 379 43.38 13.77 25.01
C SER A 379 44.27 12.59 24.68
N ARG A 380 45.06 12.12 25.68
CA ARG A 380 45.83 10.87 25.58
C ARG A 380 44.96 9.63 25.74
N ASN A 381 43.80 9.77 26.40
CA ASN A 381 42.84 8.68 26.61
C ASN A 381 41.65 8.86 25.68
N PRO A 382 41.30 7.85 24.86
CA PRO A 382 40.03 7.82 24.19
C PRO A 382 38.94 7.54 25.23
N ASP A 383 38.08 8.53 25.52
CA ASP A 383 36.82 8.35 26.24
C ASP A 383 35.69 8.18 25.22
#